data_e6af6de646b60a84b2b98b00a961f13f
#
_entry.id   e6af6de646b60a84b2b98b00a961f13f
#
_cell.length_a   1.000
_cell.length_b   1.000
_cell.length_c   1.000
_cell.angle_alpha   90.00
_cell.angle_beta   90.00
_cell.angle_gamma   90.00
#
_symmetry.space_group_name_H-M   'P 1'
#
loop_
_entity.id
_entity.type
_entity.pdbx_description
1 polymer ?
#
loop_
_entity_poly.entity_id
_entity_poly.type
_entity_poly.pdbx_seq_one_letter_code
_entity_poly.pdbx_strand_id
1 'polypeptide(L)'
;NPVTGCDHVSPGCDHCYARRGAYRMQFNPKAPKRYEGTVRRYQGKYLWTHRINLDWEALEDPAPLRWTKPRRIFVCSMSDLFHPKVDDLFIHDVWKIMMKAKRHTFMVLTKRPNRMRRWIYQASMRPLSNVWLGVTAENQQRADERIPILLDTPAAVRFVSIEPMLGPVDLFD
;
A
#
# COMPACT_ATOMS: atom_id res chain seq x y z
N ASN A 1 -3.82 -7.94 3.54
CA ASN A 1 -2.59 -7.16 3.66
C ASN A 1 -1.39 -8.11 3.75
N PRO A 2 -0.65 -8.33 2.65
CA PRO A 2 0.56 -9.16 2.70
C PRO A 2 1.73 -8.48 3.44
N VAL A 3 1.70 -7.15 3.54
CA VAL A 3 2.64 -6.35 4.35
C VAL A 3 1.88 -5.73 5.51
N THR A 4 2.50 -5.65 6.68
CA THR A 4 1.98 -4.93 7.86
C THR A 4 3.06 -4.08 8.51
N GLY A 5 2.63 -3.01 9.18
CA GLY A 5 3.54 -1.97 9.64
C GLY A 5 3.82 -0.91 8.58
N CYS A 6 4.23 0.26 9.01
CA CYS A 6 4.55 1.39 8.13
C CYS A 6 5.45 2.39 8.85
N ASP A 7 5.90 3.41 8.13
CA ASP A 7 6.62 4.55 8.67
C ASP A 7 5.90 5.86 8.32
N HIS A 8 6.16 6.89 9.10
CA HIS A 8 5.74 8.26 8.81
C HIS A 8 6.50 8.77 7.56
N VAL A 9 5.78 9.36 6.61
CA VAL A 9 6.35 9.88 5.35
C VAL A 9 6.02 11.36 5.17
N SER A 10 4.80 11.77 5.56
CA SER A 10 4.28 13.10 5.25
C SER A 10 3.16 13.47 6.24
N PRO A 11 2.72 14.73 6.31
CA PRO A 11 1.73 15.21 7.29
C PRO A 11 0.45 14.37 7.36
N GLY A 12 -0.02 13.80 6.25
CA GLY A 12 -1.18 12.91 6.24
C GLY A 12 -1.01 11.67 7.13
N CYS A 13 0.24 11.26 7.41
CA CYS A 13 0.51 10.14 8.31
C CYS A 13 0.21 10.46 9.79
N ASP A 14 0.10 11.73 10.19
CA ASP A 14 -0.27 12.11 11.56
C ASP A 14 -1.71 11.69 11.87
N HIS A 15 -2.57 11.66 10.87
CA HIS A 15 -3.97 11.25 10.94
C HIS A 15 -4.21 9.80 10.49
N CYS A 16 -3.17 8.96 10.47
CA CYS A 16 -3.23 7.60 9.94
C CYS A 16 -4.16 6.69 10.76
N TYR A 17 -5.29 6.30 10.17
CA TYR A 17 -6.25 5.36 10.77
C TYR A 17 -5.67 3.97 11.00
N ALA A 18 -4.70 3.58 10.16
CA ALA A 18 -4.12 2.25 10.17
C ALA A 18 -3.37 1.94 11.47
N ARG A 19 -2.78 2.95 12.14
CA ARG A 19 -2.09 2.76 13.43
C ARG A 19 -3.01 2.17 14.50
N ARG A 20 -4.22 2.74 14.64
CA ARG A 20 -5.20 2.22 15.62
C ARG A 20 -5.71 0.83 15.22
N GLY A 21 -5.95 0.60 13.92
CA GLY A 21 -6.36 -0.70 13.40
C GLY A 21 -5.32 -1.77 13.64
N ALA A 22 -4.06 -1.53 13.28
CA ALA A 22 -2.95 -2.44 13.47
C ALA A 22 -2.71 -2.75 14.96
N TYR A 23 -2.79 -1.75 15.85
CA TYR A 23 -2.71 -1.96 17.29
C TYR A 23 -3.76 -2.93 17.81
N ARG A 24 -5.02 -2.81 17.36
CA ARG A 24 -6.09 -3.75 17.75
C ARG A 24 -5.84 -5.15 17.20
N MET A 25 -5.36 -5.24 15.97
CA MET A 25 -5.12 -6.52 15.31
C MET A 25 -3.99 -7.33 15.97
N GLN A 26 -2.95 -6.70 16.52
CA GLN A 26 -1.87 -7.43 17.19
C GLN A 26 -2.30 -8.16 18.48
N PHE A 27 -3.42 -7.72 19.09
CA PHE A 27 -4.00 -8.36 20.28
C PHE A 27 -5.21 -9.24 19.99
N ASN A 28 -5.61 -9.37 18.72
CA ASN A 28 -6.71 -10.21 18.34
C ASN A 28 -6.24 -11.66 18.18
N PRO A 29 -6.69 -12.61 19.02
CA PRO A 29 -6.25 -14.01 18.96
C PRO A 29 -6.62 -14.71 17.66
N LYS A 30 -7.62 -14.17 16.92
CA LYS A 30 -8.03 -14.68 15.61
C LYS A 30 -7.27 -14.02 14.44
N ALA A 31 -6.51 -12.95 14.70
CA ALA A 31 -5.69 -12.34 13.69
C ALA A 31 -4.34 -13.06 13.62
N PRO A 32 -3.79 -13.25 12.42
CA PRO A 32 -2.44 -13.75 12.27
C PRO A 32 -1.43 -12.85 12.99
N LYS A 33 -0.33 -13.42 13.46
CA LYS A 33 0.77 -12.69 14.14
C LYS A 33 1.43 -11.61 13.27
N ARG A 34 0.96 -11.43 12.04
CA ARG A 34 1.48 -10.45 11.07
C ARG A 34 1.49 -9.00 11.56
N TYR A 35 0.66 -8.63 12.55
CA TYR A 35 0.63 -7.29 13.13
C TYR A 35 1.52 -7.14 14.36
N GLU A 36 2.11 -8.21 14.85
CA GLU A 36 2.89 -8.23 16.08
C GLU A 36 4.05 -7.22 16.04
N GLY A 37 4.13 -6.37 17.07
CA GLY A 37 5.19 -5.40 17.26
C GLY A 37 5.22 -4.23 16.27
N THR A 38 4.23 -4.11 15.36
CA THR A 38 4.22 -3.03 14.36
C THR A 38 3.78 -1.68 14.90
N VAL A 39 2.99 -1.67 15.99
CA VAL A 39 2.48 -0.44 16.62
C VAL A 39 2.63 -0.52 18.13
N ARG A 40 3.02 0.59 18.74
CA ARG A 40 2.99 0.79 20.18
C ARG A 40 2.02 1.91 20.57
N ARG A 41 1.49 1.85 21.80
CA ARG A 41 0.76 2.96 22.40
C ARG A 41 1.69 3.72 23.34
N TYR A 42 1.78 5.05 23.15
CA TYR A 42 2.58 5.92 23.98
C TYR A 42 1.84 7.25 24.21
N GLN A 43 1.67 7.66 25.44
CA GLN A 43 0.94 8.89 25.83
C GLN A 43 -0.42 9.04 25.11
N GLY A 44 -1.22 7.96 25.08
CA GLY A 44 -2.53 7.95 24.42
C GLY A 44 -2.51 7.85 22.89
N LYS A 45 -1.36 8.01 22.25
CA LYS A 45 -1.18 7.97 20.78
C LYS A 45 -0.74 6.58 20.32
N TYR A 46 -1.14 6.21 19.10
CA TYR A 46 -0.66 5.01 18.42
C TYR A 46 0.48 5.40 17.47
N LEU A 47 1.64 4.75 17.61
CA LEU A 47 2.85 5.07 16.87
C LEU A 47 3.39 3.82 16.18
N TRP A 48 3.79 3.93 14.92
CA TRP A 48 4.55 2.89 14.25
C TRP A 48 5.88 2.66 14.95
N THR A 49 6.31 1.41 15.02
CA THR A 49 7.58 0.99 15.64
C THR A 49 8.71 0.85 14.63
N HIS A 50 8.47 1.17 13.37
CA HIS A 50 9.35 0.91 12.23
C HIS A 50 9.57 -0.57 11.91
N ARG A 51 8.83 -1.46 12.61
CA ARG A 51 8.78 -2.89 12.26
C ARG A 51 7.85 -3.11 11.08
N ILE A 52 8.35 -3.80 10.07
CA ILE A 52 7.60 -4.24 8.90
C ILE A 52 7.60 -5.76 8.91
N ASN A 53 6.43 -6.35 8.87
CA ASN A 53 6.29 -7.81 8.77
C ASN A 53 5.79 -8.16 7.37
N LEU A 54 6.44 -9.13 6.73
CA LEU A 54 6.07 -9.70 5.44
C LEU A 54 5.37 -11.04 5.68
N ASP A 55 4.20 -11.21 5.11
CA ASP A 55 3.40 -12.43 5.26
C ASP A 55 3.64 -13.36 4.06
N TRP A 56 4.73 -14.10 4.10
CA TRP A 56 5.09 -15.07 3.08
C TRP A 56 4.08 -16.21 2.98
N GLU A 57 3.53 -16.69 4.11
CA GLU A 57 2.52 -17.75 4.14
C GLU A 57 1.26 -17.33 3.36
N ALA A 58 0.85 -16.05 3.45
CA ALA A 58 -0.28 -15.55 2.67
C ALA A 58 -0.04 -15.51 1.15
N LEU A 59 1.22 -15.68 0.71
CA LEU A 59 1.57 -15.76 -0.72
C LEU A 59 1.59 -17.20 -1.22
N GLU A 60 1.75 -18.19 -0.35
CA GLU A 60 1.71 -19.62 -0.71
C GLU A 60 0.28 -20.07 -1.07
N ASP A 61 -0.71 -19.63 -0.30
CA ASP A 61 -2.13 -19.90 -0.56
C ASP A 61 -2.95 -18.59 -0.60
N PRO A 62 -2.78 -17.79 -1.67
CA PRO A 62 -3.33 -16.45 -1.70
C PRO A 62 -4.85 -16.45 -1.88
N ALA A 63 -5.56 -15.90 -0.91
CA ALA A 63 -7.01 -15.79 -0.89
C ALA A 63 -7.63 -15.24 -2.19
N PRO A 64 -7.04 -14.27 -2.91
CA PRO A 64 -7.60 -13.80 -4.18
C PRO A 64 -7.72 -14.88 -5.26
N LEU A 65 -6.87 -15.90 -5.27
CA LEU A 65 -6.96 -16.98 -6.25
C LEU A 65 -8.13 -17.93 -5.95
N ARG A 66 -8.58 -18.01 -4.70
CA ARG A 66 -9.70 -18.88 -4.27
C ARG A 66 -11.07 -18.22 -4.41
N TRP A 67 -11.13 -16.89 -4.47
CA TRP A 67 -12.41 -16.19 -4.57
C TRP A 67 -13.02 -16.33 -5.97
N THR A 68 -14.24 -16.77 -6.04
CA THR A 68 -14.97 -17.01 -7.31
C THR A 68 -15.63 -15.75 -7.87
N LYS A 69 -16.10 -14.84 -7.01
CA LYS A 69 -16.76 -13.59 -7.42
C LYS A 69 -15.75 -12.47 -7.62
N PRO A 70 -15.86 -11.65 -8.67
CA PRO A 70 -15.02 -10.46 -8.86
C PRO A 70 -15.06 -9.53 -7.65
N ARG A 71 -13.89 -8.96 -7.30
CA ARG A 71 -13.75 -8.03 -6.16
C ARG A 71 -12.81 -6.90 -6.53
N ARG A 72 -13.02 -5.74 -5.91
CA ARG A 72 -12.01 -4.68 -5.80
C ARG A 72 -11.23 -4.91 -4.51
N ILE A 73 -9.92 -5.05 -4.64
CA ILE A 73 -9.03 -5.40 -3.53
C ILE A 73 -8.04 -4.28 -3.32
N PHE A 74 -8.12 -3.64 -2.17
CA PHE A 74 -7.14 -2.64 -1.78
C PHE A 74 -5.91 -3.35 -1.20
N VAL A 75 -4.78 -3.24 -1.88
CA VAL A 75 -3.54 -3.90 -1.48
C VAL A 75 -2.83 -3.06 -0.42
N CYS A 76 -2.52 -3.68 0.72
CA CYS A 76 -1.83 -3.02 1.84
C CYS A 76 -2.56 -1.80 2.42
N SER A 77 -3.87 -1.93 2.72
CA SER A 77 -4.68 -0.86 3.30
C SER A 77 -4.16 -0.32 4.66
N MET A 78 -3.35 -1.09 5.38
CA MET A 78 -2.73 -0.69 6.66
C MET A 78 -1.20 -0.76 6.62
N SER A 79 -0.61 -0.58 5.44
CA SER A 79 0.84 -0.57 5.21
C SER A 79 1.12 0.07 3.86
N ASP A 80 2.33 -0.06 3.34
CA ASP A 80 2.70 0.39 2.01
C ASP A 80 3.53 -0.71 1.32
N LEU A 81 3.06 -1.22 0.19
CA LEU A 81 3.76 -2.27 -0.56
C LEU A 81 5.16 -1.82 -1.00
N PHE A 82 5.33 -0.53 -1.27
CA PHE A 82 6.61 0.06 -1.68
C PHE A 82 7.39 0.66 -0.50
N HIS A 83 7.18 0.12 0.72
CA HIS A 83 7.99 0.50 1.87
C HIS A 83 9.47 0.08 1.66
N PRO A 84 10.49 0.88 2.05
CA PRO A 84 11.91 0.56 1.82
C PRO A 84 12.37 -0.79 2.37
N LYS A 85 11.74 -1.27 3.44
CA LYS A 85 12.03 -2.57 4.07
C LYS A 85 11.26 -3.75 3.46
N VAL A 86 10.43 -3.53 2.45
CA VAL A 86 9.80 -4.63 1.70
C VAL A 86 10.75 -5.06 0.61
N ASP A 87 11.11 -6.33 0.60
CA ASP A 87 12.00 -6.92 -0.38
C ASP A 87 11.37 -6.85 -1.80
N ASP A 88 12.20 -6.60 -2.80
CA ASP A 88 11.74 -6.53 -4.20
C ASP A 88 11.22 -7.88 -4.71
N LEU A 89 11.75 -9.00 -4.20
CA LEU A 89 11.22 -10.34 -4.49
C LEU A 89 9.82 -10.52 -3.91
N PHE A 90 9.57 -10.01 -2.70
CA PHE A 90 8.24 -10.05 -2.10
C PHE A 90 7.22 -9.25 -2.92
N ILE A 91 7.60 -8.05 -3.37
CA ILE A 91 6.74 -7.24 -4.25
C ILE A 91 6.44 -8.01 -5.55
N HIS A 92 7.44 -8.69 -6.11
CA HIS A 92 7.30 -9.48 -7.33
C HIS A 92 6.32 -10.65 -7.14
N ASP A 93 6.35 -11.34 -6.01
CA ASP A 93 5.42 -12.44 -5.73
C ASP A 93 3.99 -11.94 -5.49
N VAL A 94 3.82 -10.80 -4.81
CA VAL A 94 2.50 -10.12 -4.73
C VAL A 94 2.01 -9.77 -6.14
N TRP A 95 2.89 -9.28 -7.02
CA TRP A 95 2.54 -8.94 -8.41
C TRP A 95 2.11 -10.15 -9.22
N LYS A 96 2.81 -11.29 -9.07
CA LYS A 96 2.42 -12.57 -9.70
C LYS A 96 1.02 -13.02 -9.29
N ILE A 97 0.64 -12.83 -8.02
CA ILE A 97 -0.70 -13.15 -7.54
C ILE A 97 -1.74 -12.27 -8.25
N MET A 98 -1.49 -10.96 -8.33
CA MET A 98 -2.38 -10.03 -9.02
C MET A 98 -2.51 -10.39 -10.51
N MET A 99 -1.41 -10.77 -11.16
CA MET A 99 -1.39 -11.22 -12.56
C MET A 99 -2.21 -12.51 -12.78
N LYS A 100 -2.16 -13.45 -11.84
CA LYS A 100 -2.93 -14.71 -11.91
C LYS A 100 -4.41 -14.48 -11.60
N ALA A 101 -4.74 -13.58 -10.69
CA ALA A 101 -6.09 -13.33 -10.21
C ALA A 101 -6.85 -12.29 -11.07
N LYS A 102 -6.86 -12.48 -12.40
CA LYS A 102 -7.36 -11.54 -13.42
C LYS A 102 -8.82 -11.10 -13.23
N ARG A 103 -9.65 -11.89 -12.53
CA ARG A 103 -11.05 -11.55 -12.27
C ARG A 103 -11.27 -10.44 -11.26
N HIS A 104 -10.22 -10.09 -10.48
CA HIS A 104 -10.27 -9.06 -9.46
C HIS A 104 -9.56 -7.80 -9.93
N THR A 105 -9.99 -6.64 -9.44
CA THR A 105 -9.27 -5.37 -9.59
C THR A 105 -8.46 -5.12 -8.34
N PHE A 106 -7.16 -4.89 -8.48
CA PHE A 106 -6.26 -4.57 -7.39
C PHE A 106 -5.94 -3.09 -7.39
N MET A 107 -6.15 -2.43 -6.27
CA MET A 107 -5.81 -1.02 -6.07
C MET A 107 -4.57 -0.94 -5.17
N VAL A 108 -3.46 -0.49 -5.72
CA VAL A 108 -2.18 -0.33 -5.01
C VAL A 108 -1.93 1.15 -4.81
N LEU A 109 -2.04 1.61 -3.56
CA LEU A 109 -1.82 3.01 -3.18
C LEU A 109 -0.51 3.14 -2.41
N THR A 110 0.27 4.17 -2.72
CA THR A 110 1.54 4.43 -2.04
C THR A 110 1.78 5.92 -1.77
N LYS A 111 2.54 6.21 -0.71
CA LYS A 111 3.18 7.52 -0.48
C LYS A 111 4.65 7.55 -0.95
N ARG A 112 5.08 6.49 -1.65
CA ARG A 112 6.47 6.30 -2.10
C ARG A 112 6.53 6.07 -3.62
N PRO A 113 6.08 7.05 -4.44
CA PRO A 113 5.96 6.86 -5.88
C PRO A 113 7.30 6.61 -6.56
N ASN A 114 8.38 7.22 -6.07
CA ASN A 114 9.73 7.01 -6.62
C ASN A 114 10.16 5.55 -6.55
N ARG A 115 9.87 4.86 -5.42
CA ARG A 115 10.18 3.43 -5.29
C ARG A 115 9.27 2.58 -6.17
N MET A 116 7.97 2.89 -6.22
CA MET A 116 7.03 2.22 -7.11
C MET A 116 7.50 2.28 -8.56
N ARG A 117 7.78 3.48 -9.07
CA ARG A 117 8.28 3.71 -10.43
C ARG A 117 9.56 2.94 -10.69
N ARG A 118 10.57 3.10 -9.83
CA ARG A 118 11.86 2.41 -9.96
C ARG A 118 11.68 0.90 -10.03
N TRP A 119 10.89 0.31 -9.13
CA TRP A 119 10.65 -1.12 -9.10
C TRP A 119 9.99 -1.61 -10.39
N ILE A 120 8.96 -0.91 -10.90
CA ILE A 120 8.25 -1.30 -12.14
C ILE A 120 9.20 -1.26 -13.34
N TYR A 121 10.04 -0.25 -13.45
CA TYR A 121 11.02 -0.17 -14.53
C TYR A 121 12.11 -1.25 -14.41
N GLN A 122 12.69 -1.45 -13.24
CA GLN A 122 13.75 -2.44 -13.02
C GLN A 122 13.26 -3.88 -13.22
N ALA A 123 12.06 -4.18 -12.77
CA ALA A 123 11.45 -5.48 -12.97
C ALA A 123 10.87 -5.68 -14.38
N SER A 124 10.97 -4.67 -15.26
CA SER A 124 10.40 -4.68 -16.62
C SER A 124 8.93 -5.10 -16.64
N MET A 125 8.17 -4.67 -15.62
CA MET A 125 6.77 -5.07 -15.46
C MET A 125 5.89 -4.39 -16.50
N ARG A 126 5.19 -5.20 -17.29
CA ARG A 126 4.11 -4.68 -18.14
C ARG A 126 2.90 -4.28 -17.30
N PRO A 127 2.20 -3.19 -17.63
CA PRO A 127 0.95 -2.84 -16.98
C PRO A 127 -0.06 -3.98 -17.03
N LEU A 128 -0.62 -4.34 -15.89
CA LEU A 128 -1.68 -5.34 -15.77
C LEU A 128 -3.02 -4.61 -15.82
N SER A 129 -3.92 -5.01 -16.71
CA SER A 129 -5.25 -4.38 -16.88
C SER A 129 -6.10 -4.37 -15.61
N ASN A 130 -5.85 -5.30 -14.71
CA ASN A 130 -6.56 -5.45 -13.45
C ASN A 130 -5.81 -4.84 -12.24
N VAL A 131 -4.70 -4.12 -12.46
CA VAL A 131 -3.94 -3.44 -11.40
C VAL A 131 -3.97 -1.94 -11.63
N TRP A 132 -4.52 -1.22 -10.65
CA TRP A 132 -4.57 0.23 -10.60
C TRP A 132 -3.47 0.73 -9.68
N LEU A 133 -2.67 1.67 -10.14
CA LEU A 133 -1.61 2.28 -9.34
C LEU A 133 -2.04 3.69 -8.92
N GLY A 134 -1.80 4.00 -7.66
CA GLY A 134 -2.20 5.29 -7.12
C GLY A 134 -1.20 5.88 -6.14
N VAL A 135 -1.31 7.19 -5.95
CA VAL A 135 -0.57 7.95 -4.94
C VAL A 135 -1.53 8.69 -4.03
N THR A 136 -1.13 8.88 -2.78
CA THR A 136 -1.84 9.76 -1.86
C THR A 136 -1.32 11.19 -2.05
N ALA A 137 -2.21 12.17 -2.14
CA ALA A 137 -1.89 13.59 -2.22
C ALA A 137 -2.72 14.36 -1.18
N GLU A 138 -2.26 14.44 0.03
CA GLU A 138 -2.98 15.03 1.16
C GLU A 138 -3.05 16.56 1.15
N ASN A 139 -2.24 17.22 0.34
CA ASN A 139 -2.20 18.67 0.10
C ASN A 139 -1.54 18.94 -1.25
N GLN A 140 -1.53 20.21 -1.70
CA GLN A 140 -0.96 20.61 -3.00
C GLN A 140 0.51 20.20 -3.12
N GLN A 141 1.34 20.48 -2.14
CA GLN A 141 2.76 20.09 -2.17
C GLN A 141 2.94 18.60 -2.50
N ARG A 142 2.12 17.72 -1.91
CA ARG A 142 2.21 16.26 -2.17
C ARG A 142 1.60 15.86 -3.50
N ALA A 143 0.63 16.62 -4.01
CA ALA A 143 0.13 16.46 -5.37
C ALA A 143 1.23 16.75 -6.38
N ASP A 144 1.87 17.91 -6.27
CA ASP A 144 2.95 18.38 -7.18
C ASP A 144 4.16 17.43 -7.17
N GLU A 145 4.49 16.89 -5.99
CA GLU A 145 5.62 15.94 -5.84
C GLU A 145 5.30 14.55 -6.41
N ARG A 146 4.07 14.04 -6.23
CA ARG A 146 3.78 12.62 -6.45
C ARG A 146 3.05 12.32 -7.74
N ILE A 147 2.20 13.24 -8.20
CA ILE A 147 1.39 13.00 -9.40
C ILE A 147 2.26 12.92 -10.67
N PRO A 148 3.24 13.80 -10.92
CA PRO A 148 4.12 13.66 -12.08
C PRO A 148 4.84 12.31 -12.13
N ILE A 149 5.28 11.79 -10.96
CA ILE A 149 5.94 10.49 -10.89
C ILE A 149 4.94 9.35 -11.19
N LEU A 150 3.69 9.48 -10.72
CA LEU A 150 2.64 8.52 -11.04
C LEU A 150 2.34 8.52 -12.54
N LEU A 151 2.28 9.68 -13.16
CA LEU A 151 2.01 9.83 -14.61
C LEU A 151 3.13 9.19 -15.44
N ASP A 152 4.38 9.30 -15.00
CA ASP A 152 5.55 8.66 -15.62
C ASP A 152 5.64 7.15 -15.33
N THR A 153 4.85 6.62 -14.39
CA THR A 153 4.87 5.20 -14.05
C THR A 153 3.99 4.39 -15.00
N PRO A 154 4.50 3.31 -15.64
CA PRO A 154 3.69 2.43 -16.48
C PRO A 154 2.55 1.78 -15.70
N ALA A 155 1.31 2.10 -16.02
CA ALA A 155 0.11 1.56 -15.39
C ALA A 155 -1.08 1.52 -16.35
N ALA A 156 -1.96 0.53 -16.19
CA ALA A 156 -3.20 0.46 -16.98
C ALA A 156 -4.21 1.54 -16.51
N VAL A 157 -4.31 1.74 -15.21
CA VAL A 157 -5.12 2.80 -14.59
C VAL A 157 -4.29 3.47 -13.50
N ARG A 158 -4.36 4.80 -13.46
CA ARG A 158 -3.78 5.64 -12.41
C ARG A 158 -4.88 6.30 -11.60
N PHE A 159 -4.68 6.46 -10.30
CA PHE A 159 -5.61 7.19 -9.45
C PHE A 159 -4.89 7.99 -8.36
N VAL A 160 -5.51 9.04 -7.91
CA VAL A 160 -5.04 9.84 -6.78
C VAL A 160 -6.03 9.71 -5.63
N SER A 161 -5.52 9.53 -4.42
CA SER A 161 -6.31 9.54 -3.19
C SER A 161 -5.95 10.78 -2.38
N ILE A 162 -6.91 11.67 -2.17
CA ILE A 162 -6.73 12.89 -1.39
C ILE A 162 -7.20 12.62 0.05
N GLU A 163 -6.47 11.75 0.75
CA GLU A 163 -6.84 11.26 2.09
C GLU A 163 -5.64 11.13 3.03
N PRO A 164 -5.70 11.84 4.20
CA PRO A 164 -6.67 12.86 4.58
C PRO A 164 -6.47 14.13 3.75
N MET A 165 -7.54 14.84 3.42
CA MET A 165 -7.42 16.16 2.80
C MET A 165 -7.00 17.17 3.88
N LEU A 166 -5.77 17.70 3.78
CA LEU A 166 -5.22 18.68 4.73
C LEU A 166 -5.26 20.12 4.22
N GLY A 167 -5.74 20.32 3.02
CA GLY A 167 -5.90 21.61 2.36
C GLY A 167 -6.46 21.44 0.96
N PRO A 168 -6.74 22.53 0.25
CA PRO A 168 -7.17 22.47 -1.14
C PRO A 168 -6.09 21.79 -2.00
N VAL A 169 -6.52 21.07 -3.03
CA VAL A 169 -5.66 20.43 -4.02
C VAL A 169 -6.23 20.76 -5.40
N ASP A 170 -5.47 21.48 -6.21
CA ASP A 170 -5.74 21.68 -7.62
C ASP A 170 -5.06 20.60 -8.45
N LEU A 171 -5.79 20.01 -9.39
CA LEU A 171 -5.31 18.94 -10.26
C LEU A 171 -5.30 19.34 -11.75
N PHE A 172 -5.57 20.61 -12.05
CA PHE A 172 -5.79 21.08 -13.41
C PHE A 172 -4.61 21.84 -14.03
N ASP A 173 -3.44 21.87 -13.38
CA ASP A 173 -2.21 22.47 -13.92
C ASP A 173 -1.38 21.48 -14.74
#